data_194468a0123ce8a1f2b51f3a41288a4b
#
_entry.id   194468a0123ce8a1f2b51f3a41288a4b
#
_cell.length_a   1.000
_cell.length_b   1.000
_cell.length_c   1.000
_cell.angle_alpha   90.00
_cell.angle_beta   90.00
_cell.angle_gamma   90.00
#
_symmetry.space_group_name_H-M   'P 1'
#
loop_
_entity.id
_entity.type
_entity.pdbx_description
1 polymer ?
#
loop_
_entity_poly.entity_id
_entity_poly.type
_entity_poly.pdbx_seq_one_letter_code
_entity_poly.pdbx_strand_id
1 'polypeptide(L)'
;MKSGVKYYIHCIIGILIMLVFRFISPFGPVTEVGVKVLGVFLGTMYLWTFVDTLWPSLFGVLMLGLTGFGSFNGLLSSTFGNPIVIMLFFVIMLTGAITEEGICEYISRWFITRRINNGRPWVFTAMLLLGVYLLSVLTAPSPTIFIF
;
A
#
# COMPACT_ATOMS: atom_id res chain seq x y z
N MET A 1 -19.15 12.27 4.18
CA MET A 1 -18.55 13.55 3.75
C MET A 1 -17.73 14.12 4.90
N LYS A 2 -16.41 13.96 4.88
CA LYS A 2 -15.53 14.60 5.86
C LYS A 2 -15.63 16.12 5.64
N SER A 3 -15.87 16.87 6.69
CA SER A 3 -15.96 18.33 6.65
C SER A 3 -14.74 18.87 5.90
N GLY A 4 -14.94 19.56 4.77
CA GLY A 4 -13.88 19.96 3.84
C GLY A 4 -12.74 20.74 4.50
N VAL A 5 -13.04 21.48 5.55
CA VAL A 5 -12.04 22.26 6.30
C VAL A 5 -11.02 21.36 7.02
N LYS A 6 -11.45 20.27 7.66
CA LYS A 6 -10.54 19.33 8.34
C LYS A 6 -9.62 18.63 7.35
N TYR A 7 -10.13 18.26 6.18
CA TYR A 7 -9.36 17.67 5.11
C TYR A 7 -8.19 18.61 4.68
N TYR A 8 -8.49 19.86 4.38
CA TYR A 8 -7.48 20.83 3.98
C TYR A 8 -6.45 21.11 5.08
N ILE A 9 -6.88 21.15 6.35
CA ILE A 9 -5.96 21.34 7.49
C ILE A 9 -4.94 20.18 7.54
N HIS A 10 -5.39 18.92 7.44
CA HIS A 10 -4.48 17.78 7.43
C HIS A 10 -3.57 17.75 6.20
N CYS A 11 -4.06 18.17 5.03
CA CYS A 11 -3.22 18.34 3.85
C CYS A 11 -2.08 19.35 4.08
N ILE A 12 -2.42 20.52 4.64
CA ILE A 12 -1.43 21.56 4.93
C ILE A 12 -0.42 21.07 5.96
N ILE A 13 -0.85 20.40 7.03
CA ILE A 13 0.05 19.88 8.07
C ILE A 13 1.01 18.85 7.47
N GLY A 14 0.54 17.90 6.65
CA GLY A 14 1.41 16.92 6.01
C GLY A 14 2.45 17.52 5.08
N ILE A 15 2.05 18.50 4.26
CA ILE A 15 2.96 19.24 3.39
C ILE A 15 3.96 20.04 4.22
N LEU A 16 3.52 20.66 5.31
CA LEU A 16 4.36 21.44 6.20
C LEU A 16 5.41 20.58 6.88
N ILE A 17 5.06 19.36 7.32
CA ILE A 17 6.03 18.39 7.83
C ILE A 17 7.13 18.13 6.79
N MET A 18 6.77 17.83 5.54
CA MET A 18 7.75 17.59 4.48
C MET A 18 8.69 18.77 4.25
N LEU A 19 8.15 19.99 4.31
CA LEU A 19 8.92 21.23 4.09
C LEU A 19 9.82 21.59 5.27
N VAL A 20 9.34 21.44 6.51
CA VAL A 20 10.11 21.75 7.72
C VAL A 20 11.36 20.88 7.80
N PHE A 21 11.26 19.59 7.49
CA PHE A 21 12.42 18.70 7.49
C PHE A 21 13.48 19.07 6.43
N ARG A 22 13.13 19.84 5.42
CA ARG A 22 14.09 20.36 4.44
C ARG A 22 15.06 21.39 5.04
N PHE A 23 14.64 22.08 6.10
CA PHE A 23 15.43 23.14 6.75
C PHE A 23 16.14 22.65 8.02
N ILE A 24 15.90 21.42 8.45
CA ILE A 24 16.54 20.83 9.63
C ILE A 24 17.98 20.43 9.26
N SER A 25 18.94 20.88 10.06
CA SER A 25 20.33 20.47 9.94
C SER A 25 20.49 18.98 10.22
N PRO A 26 21.39 18.29 9.52
CA PRO A 26 21.63 16.85 9.73
C PRO A 26 22.07 16.61 11.19
N PHE A 27 21.55 15.54 11.77
CA PHE A 27 21.83 15.15 13.16
C PHE A 27 22.38 13.71 13.22
N GLY A 28 23.38 13.50 14.05
CA GLY A 28 24.04 12.21 14.21
C GLY A 28 24.65 11.69 12.90
N PRO A 29 24.49 10.41 12.57
CA PRO A 29 25.02 9.80 11.35
C PRO A 29 24.14 10.06 10.08
N VAL A 30 23.06 10.82 10.20
CA VAL A 30 22.10 11.04 9.10
C VAL A 30 22.60 12.15 8.18
N THR A 31 22.66 11.87 6.89
CA THR A 31 23.05 12.85 5.87
C THR A 31 21.96 13.91 5.65
N GLU A 32 22.31 15.05 5.08
CA GLU A 32 21.35 16.12 4.75
C GLU A 32 20.21 15.60 3.85
N VAL A 33 20.53 14.76 2.87
CA VAL A 33 19.54 14.11 2.02
C VAL A 33 18.67 13.14 2.82
N GLY A 34 19.26 12.41 3.76
CA GLY A 34 18.56 11.49 4.65
C GLY A 34 17.50 12.18 5.51
N VAL A 35 17.80 13.37 6.05
CA VAL A 35 16.82 14.17 6.82
C VAL A 35 15.64 14.60 5.93
N LYS A 36 15.92 15.04 4.71
CA LYS A 36 14.88 15.45 3.74
C LYS A 36 13.98 14.25 3.36
N VAL A 37 14.58 13.08 3.11
CA VAL A 37 13.85 11.83 2.81
C VAL A 37 12.97 11.40 3.99
N LEU A 38 13.49 11.50 5.22
CA LEU A 38 12.74 11.24 6.45
C LEU A 38 11.51 12.16 6.56
N GLY A 39 11.65 13.44 6.25
CA GLY A 39 10.55 14.40 6.23
C GLY A 39 9.47 14.02 5.23
N VAL A 40 9.85 13.64 4.01
CA VAL A 40 8.91 13.17 2.99
C VAL A 40 8.20 11.90 3.46
N PHE A 41 8.92 10.95 4.04
CA PHE A 41 8.35 9.71 4.56
C PHE A 41 7.30 9.97 5.65
N LEU A 42 7.66 10.74 6.69
CA LEU A 42 6.76 11.07 7.80
C LEU A 42 5.54 11.87 7.33
N GLY A 43 5.74 12.84 6.45
CA GLY A 43 4.65 13.63 5.88
C GLY A 43 3.69 12.78 5.04
N THR A 44 4.22 11.84 4.24
CA THR A 44 3.40 10.91 3.45
C THR A 44 2.61 9.97 4.36
N MET A 45 3.24 9.39 5.38
CA MET A 45 2.55 8.53 6.36
C MET A 45 1.42 9.28 7.09
N TYR A 46 1.67 10.54 7.48
CA TYR A 46 0.65 11.38 8.10
C TYR A 46 -0.54 11.59 7.15
N LEU A 47 -0.28 11.91 5.88
CA LEU A 47 -1.32 12.10 4.87
C LEU A 47 -2.11 10.82 4.59
N TRP A 48 -1.47 9.66 4.56
CA TRP A 48 -2.16 8.36 4.42
C TRP A 48 -3.11 8.08 5.58
N THR A 49 -2.74 8.50 6.78
CA THR A 49 -3.56 8.27 7.98
C THR A 49 -4.79 9.17 8.03
N PHE A 50 -4.67 10.44 7.64
CA PHE A 50 -5.70 11.45 7.88
C PHE A 50 -6.42 11.95 6.62
N VAL A 51 -5.85 11.75 5.46
CA VAL A 51 -6.36 12.33 4.20
C VAL A 51 -6.79 11.24 3.22
N ASP A 52 -5.84 10.67 2.49
CA ASP A 52 -6.04 9.65 1.45
C ASP A 52 -4.71 8.98 1.17
N THR A 53 -4.75 7.87 0.40
CA THR A 53 -3.53 7.16 -0.01
C THR A 53 -3.05 7.52 -1.41
N LEU A 54 -3.95 7.85 -2.33
CA LEU A 54 -3.64 7.93 -3.76
C LEU A 54 -2.82 9.18 -4.10
N TRP A 55 -3.37 10.38 -3.92
CA TRP A 55 -2.67 11.60 -4.27
C TRP A 55 -1.44 11.90 -3.37
N PRO A 56 -1.46 11.57 -2.03
CA PRO A 56 -0.27 11.76 -1.21
C PRO A 56 0.90 10.86 -1.62
N SER A 57 0.62 9.66 -2.16
CA SER A 57 1.67 8.77 -2.68
C SER A 57 2.36 9.40 -3.90
N LEU A 58 1.58 9.91 -4.85
CA LEU A 58 2.12 10.61 -6.02
C LEU A 58 2.90 11.86 -5.62
N PHE A 59 2.34 12.64 -4.69
CA PHE A 59 2.99 13.84 -4.17
C PHE A 59 4.28 13.50 -3.41
N GLY A 60 4.29 12.42 -2.63
CA GLY A 60 5.47 11.91 -1.93
C GLY A 60 6.61 11.55 -2.88
N VAL A 61 6.31 10.85 -3.98
CA VAL A 61 7.32 10.53 -5.03
C VAL A 61 7.88 11.81 -5.66
N LEU A 62 7.02 12.79 -5.92
CA LEU A 62 7.42 14.08 -6.47
C LEU A 62 8.34 14.84 -5.50
N MET A 63 7.96 14.91 -4.22
CA MET A 63 8.75 15.54 -3.16
C MET A 63 10.08 14.80 -2.95
N LEU A 64 10.11 13.46 -3.05
CA LEU A 64 11.34 12.68 -2.99
C LEU A 64 12.32 13.08 -4.10
N GLY A 65 11.83 13.31 -5.33
CA GLY A 65 12.64 13.83 -6.43
C GLY A 65 13.29 15.19 -6.13
N LEU A 66 12.62 16.03 -5.34
CA LEU A 66 13.13 17.35 -4.95
C LEU A 66 14.14 17.29 -3.80
N THR A 67 14.30 16.16 -3.11
CA THR A 67 15.29 16.01 -2.01
C THR A 67 16.72 15.89 -2.50
N GLY A 68 16.93 15.58 -3.78
CA GLY A 68 18.25 15.25 -4.33
C GLY A 68 18.69 13.80 -4.07
N PHE A 69 17.77 12.94 -3.63
CA PHE A 69 18.02 11.50 -3.42
C PHE A 69 18.39 10.78 -4.73
N GLY A 70 17.90 11.25 -5.87
CA GLY A 70 18.21 10.74 -7.20
C GLY A 70 17.65 11.61 -8.30
N SER A 71 17.96 11.29 -9.55
CA SER A 71 17.35 11.98 -10.68
C SER A 71 15.85 11.65 -10.74
N PHE A 72 15.05 12.63 -11.11
CA PHE A 72 13.58 12.45 -11.20
C PHE A 72 13.19 11.30 -12.14
N ASN A 73 13.86 11.19 -13.28
CA ASN A 73 13.66 10.09 -14.21
C ASN A 73 14.08 8.74 -13.61
N GLY A 74 15.16 8.68 -12.84
CA GLY A 74 15.59 7.48 -12.13
C GLY A 74 14.59 7.04 -11.06
N LEU A 75 14.01 7.97 -10.32
CA LEU A 75 12.98 7.70 -9.32
C LEU A 75 11.69 7.18 -9.97
N LEU A 76 11.23 7.81 -11.04
CA LEU A 76 10.06 7.34 -11.79
C LEU A 76 10.29 5.93 -12.37
N SER A 77 11.45 5.72 -12.98
CA SER A 77 11.81 4.40 -13.52
C SER A 77 11.90 3.32 -12.44
N SER A 78 12.50 3.62 -11.30
CA SER A 78 12.61 2.66 -10.18
C SER A 78 11.29 2.42 -9.46
N THR A 79 10.35 3.36 -9.51
CA THR A 79 9.02 3.21 -8.90
C THR A 79 8.06 2.51 -9.84
N PHE A 80 7.81 3.07 -11.02
CA PHE A 80 6.82 2.54 -11.97
C PHE A 80 7.38 1.45 -12.88
N GLY A 81 8.69 1.43 -13.14
CA GLY A 81 9.37 0.39 -13.90
C GLY A 81 9.79 -0.83 -13.06
N ASN A 82 9.49 -0.84 -11.76
CA ASN A 82 9.81 -1.97 -10.91
C ASN A 82 8.93 -3.18 -11.28
N PRO A 83 9.54 -4.37 -11.55
CA PRO A 83 8.78 -5.57 -11.90
C PRO A 83 7.69 -5.93 -10.88
N ILE A 84 7.92 -5.67 -9.58
CA ILE A 84 6.94 -5.90 -8.52
C ILE A 84 5.71 -5.00 -8.68
N VAL A 85 5.90 -3.73 -9.02
CA VAL A 85 4.80 -2.78 -9.25
C VAL A 85 3.98 -3.19 -10.48
N ILE A 86 4.65 -3.58 -11.56
CA ILE A 86 4.01 -4.07 -12.78
C ILE A 86 3.21 -5.35 -12.48
N MET A 87 3.80 -6.29 -11.74
CA MET A 87 3.11 -7.51 -11.31
C MET A 87 1.88 -7.20 -10.44
N LEU A 88 2.00 -6.30 -9.46
CA LEU A 88 0.87 -5.88 -8.62
C LEU A 88 -0.25 -5.26 -9.45
N PHE A 89 0.08 -4.48 -10.46
CA PHE A 89 -0.90 -3.90 -11.37
C PHE A 89 -1.72 -4.98 -12.08
N PHE A 90 -1.05 -6.00 -12.64
CA PHE A 90 -1.73 -7.14 -13.27
C PHE A 90 -2.56 -7.94 -12.28
N VAL A 91 -2.06 -8.18 -11.07
CA VAL A 91 -2.80 -8.90 -10.01
C VAL A 91 -4.06 -8.14 -9.63
N ILE A 92 -3.99 -6.82 -9.47
CA ILE A 92 -5.16 -5.98 -9.14
C ILE A 92 -6.19 -6.02 -10.28
N MET A 93 -5.74 -5.90 -11.54
CA MET A 93 -6.64 -6.02 -12.69
C MET A 93 -7.33 -7.40 -12.75
N LEU A 94 -6.56 -8.47 -12.56
CA LEU A 94 -7.09 -9.84 -12.56
C LEU A 94 -8.09 -10.04 -11.42
N THR A 95 -7.74 -9.59 -10.22
CA THR A 95 -8.61 -9.69 -9.05
C THR A 95 -9.89 -8.88 -9.25
N GLY A 96 -9.81 -7.69 -9.85
CA GLY A 96 -10.97 -6.88 -10.22
C GLY A 96 -11.90 -7.65 -11.16
N ALA A 97 -11.38 -8.19 -12.25
CA ALA A 97 -12.14 -8.99 -13.21
C ALA A 97 -12.81 -10.21 -12.56
N ILE A 98 -12.06 -10.97 -11.73
CA ILE A 98 -12.60 -12.13 -11.00
C ILE A 98 -13.74 -11.72 -10.06
N THR A 99 -13.64 -10.54 -9.44
CA THR A 99 -14.65 -10.03 -8.52
C THR A 99 -15.90 -9.56 -9.28
N GLU A 100 -15.75 -8.88 -10.40
CA GLU A 100 -16.87 -8.43 -11.25
C GLU A 100 -17.65 -9.61 -11.83
N GLU A 101 -16.99 -10.69 -12.20
CA GLU A 101 -17.62 -11.92 -12.70
C GLU A 101 -18.33 -12.76 -11.59
N GLY A 102 -18.28 -12.31 -10.33
CA GLY A 102 -18.93 -12.99 -9.20
C GLY A 102 -18.31 -14.33 -8.82
N ILE A 103 -17.11 -14.65 -9.31
CA ILE A 103 -16.41 -15.90 -9.03
C ILE A 103 -16.12 -16.03 -7.54
N CYS A 104 -15.76 -14.93 -6.87
CA CYS A 104 -15.53 -14.89 -5.43
C CYS A 104 -16.79 -15.28 -4.63
N GLU A 105 -17.97 -14.79 -5.04
CA GLU A 105 -19.25 -15.18 -4.43
C GLU A 105 -19.56 -16.64 -4.65
N TYR A 106 -19.34 -17.15 -5.83
CA TYR A 106 -19.56 -18.57 -6.17
C TYR A 106 -18.69 -19.48 -5.30
N ILE A 107 -17.38 -19.18 -5.21
CA ILE A 107 -16.44 -19.95 -4.37
C ILE A 107 -16.84 -19.86 -2.90
N SER A 108 -17.17 -18.66 -2.39
CA SER A 108 -17.59 -18.47 -1.01
C SER A 108 -18.88 -19.25 -0.69
N ARG A 109 -19.89 -19.18 -1.54
CA ARG A 109 -21.13 -19.97 -1.40
C ARG A 109 -20.84 -21.46 -1.43
N TRP A 110 -19.98 -21.93 -2.34
CA TRP A 110 -19.61 -23.32 -2.43
C TRP A 110 -18.95 -23.84 -1.14
N PHE A 111 -18.05 -23.03 -0.52
CA PHE A 111 -17.43 -23.36 0.76
C PHE A 111 -18.43 -23.41 1.91
N ILE A 112 -19.36 -22.46 1.96
CA ILE A 112 -20.33 -22.34 3.08
C ILE A 112 -21.42 -23.43 3.00
N THR A 113 -21.86 -23.79 1.79
CA THR A 113 -22.98 -24.74 1.59
C THR A 113 -22.57 -26.21 1.66
N ARG A 114 -21.29 -26.51 1.82
CA ARG A 114 -20.85 -27.91 1.97
C ARG A 114 -21.43 -28.55 3.24
N ARG A 115 -22.01 -29.73 3.05
CA ARG A 115 -22.65 -30.56 4.10
C ARG A 115 -21.74 -30.89 5.28
N ILE A 116 -20.41 -30.80 5.09
CA ILE A 116 -19.37 -31.02 6.11
C ILE A 116 -19.43 -29.95 7.21
N ASN A 117 -19.99 -28.77 6.93
CA ASN A 117 -20.09 -27.66 7.86
C ASN A 117 -21.33 -27.74 8.78
N ASN A 118 -22.22 -28.72 8.56
CA ASN A 118 -23.51 -28.79 9.26
C ASN A 118 -23.28 -29.20 10.73
N GLY A 119 -23.40 -28.22 11.64
CA GLY A 119 -23.41 -28.43 13.09
C GLY A 119 -22.03 -28.49 13.78
N ARG A 120 -20.93 -28.25 13.07
CA ARG A 120 -19.57 -28.26 13.66
C ARG A 120 -18.84 -26.96 13.42
N PRO A 121 -18.91 -25.97 14.36
CA PRO A 121 -18.31 -24.65 14.18
C PRO A 121 -16.80 -24.69 13.97
N TRP A 122 -16.11 -25.61 14.59
CA TRP A 122 -14.66 -25.81 14.42
C TRP A 122 -14.25 -26.23 13.01
N VAL A 123 -15.05 -27.09 12.37
CA VAL A 123 -14.80 -27.53 10.98
C VAL A 123 -15.04 -26.38 10.02
N PHE A 124 -16.06 -25.56 10.25
CA PHE A 124 -16.34 -24.36 9.48
C PHE A 124 -15.16 -23.37 9.56
N THR A 125 -14.67 -23.08 10.77
CA THR A 125 -13.53 -22.19 10.98
C THR A 125 -12.26 -22.71 10.34
N ALA A 126 -11.98 -24.02 10.46
CA ALA A 126 -10.82 -24.65 9.84
C ALA A 126 -10.88 -24.60 8.30
N MET A 127 -12.04 -24.86 7.70
CA MET A 127 -12.25 -24.72 6.26
C MET A 127 -12.10 -23.29 5.76
N LEU A 128 -12.61 -22.32 6.50
CA LEU A 128 -12.51 -20.91 6.18
C LEU A 128 -11.04 -20.44 6.22
N LEU A 129 -10.30 -20.81 7.26
CA LEU A 129 -8.87 -20.55 7.38
C LEU A 129 -8.05 -21.20 6.27
N LEU A 130 -8.38 -22.44 5.92
CA LEU A 130 -7.74 -23.16 4.83
C LEU A 130 -8.02 -22.50 3.48
N GLY A 131 -9.25 -22.03 3.23
CA GLY A 131 -9.60 -21.27 2.04
C GLY A 131 -8.83 -19.94 1.94
N VAL A 132 -8.75 -19.20 3.04
CA VAL A 132 -7.95 -17.95 3.09
C VAL A 132 -6.46 -18.24 2.87
N TYR A 133 -5.93 -19.31 3.47
CA TYR A 133 -4.55 -19.72 3.29
C TYR A 133 -4.25 -20.08 1.82
N LEU A 134 -5.10 -20.88 1.18
CA LEU A 134 -4.93 -21.25 -0.24
C LEU A 134 -5.01 -20.03 -1.16
N LEU A 135 -5.97 -19.12 -0.92
CA LEU A 135 -6.06 -17.87 -1.67
C LEU A 135 -4.82 -16.99 -1.44
N SER A 136 -4.32 -16.92 -0.21
CA SER A 136 -3.11 -16.17 0.11
C SER A 136 -1.88 -16.72 -0.58
N VAL A 137 -1.73 -18.04 -0.65
CA VAL A 137 -0.62 -18.70 -1.38
C VAL A 137 -0.70 -18.41 -2.88
N LEU A 138 -1.90 -18.36 -3.47
CA LEU A 138 -2.10 -18.04 -4.88
C LEU A 138 -1.87 -16.55 -5.19
N THR A 139 -2.23 -15.68 -4.25
CA THR A 139 -2.17 -14.21 -4.45
C THR A 139 -0.84 -13.59 -4.01
N ALA A 140 -0.11 -14.25 -3.11
CA ALA A 140 1.13 -13.74 -2.52
C ALA A 140 2.37 -14.64 -2.71
N PRO A 141 2.69 -15.11 -3.93
CA PRO A 141 3.92 -15.89 -4.14
C PRO A 141 5.19 -15.04 -4.08
N SER A 142 5.09 -13.71 -4.06
CA SER A 142 6.21 -12.87 -4.40
C SER A 142 7.08 -12.32 -3.26
N PRO A 143 6.62 -11.96 -2.06
CA PRO A 143 7.53 -11.39 -1.07
C PRO A 143 8.54 -12.41 -0.52
N THR A 144 8.14 -13.68 -0.44
CA THR A 144 8.96 -14.73 0.20
C THR A 144 10.11 -15.19 -0.69
N ILE A 145 9.96 -15.13 -2.02
CA ILE A 145 11.00 -15.56 -2.96
C ILE A 145 12.13 -14.52 -3.08
N PHE A 146 11.86 -13.25 -2.78
CA PHE A 146 12.86 -12.18 -2.86
C PHE A 146 13.62 -11.92 -1.56
N ILE A 147 13.27 -12.61 -0.44
CA ILE A 147 13.95 -12.49 0.86
C ILE A 147 15.02 -13.59 1.03
N PHE A 148 15.02 -14.63 0.23
CA PHE A 148 16.01 -15.71 0.16
C PHE A 148 16.73 -15.73 -1.19
#